data_21e631f330e594f10b0ece9197efb14c
#
_entry.id   21e631f330e594f10b0ece9197efb14c
#
_cell.length_a   1.000
_cell.length_b   1.000
_cell.length_c   1.000
_cell.angle_alpha   90.00
_cell.angle_beta   90.00
_cell.angle_gamma   90.00
#
_symmetry.space_group_name_H-M   'P 1'
#
loop_
_entity.id
_entity.type
_entity.pdbx_description
1 polymer ?
#
loop_
_entity_poly.entity_id
_entity_poly.type
_entity_poly.pdbx_seq_one_letter_code
_entity_poly.pdbx_strand_id
1 'polypeptide(L)'
;MKKKTNNGYFELYGGEKMRVAEIGDNCIDVYERIGKKYPTGNVVDTGVNLQKLGIPVSIISTTGNDENGKWMLETLKKEGVDISHLKIGDGATAVTYMDMDGKDRVHGDYVEGVLENIVFDEEDIEFAAEHDLVHTALWGKAENTLPMIAAKGIPIAFDYADRLDHPLVEETLPYVTYGFYSYHEGRDAKIEEFLKDKVSRGMKIAVVTFGEDGSL
;
A
#
# COMPACT_ATOMS: atom_id res chain seq x y z
N MET A 1 2.01 -32.82 11.31
CA MET A 1 1.63 -32.35 12.67
C MET A 1 2.03 -30.88 12.77
N LYS A 2 1.04 -29.98 12.79
CA LYS A 2 1.30 -28.53 12.92
C LYS A 2 1.62 -28.22 14.37
N LYS A 3 2.83 -27.78 14.69
CA LYS A 3 3.13 -27.17 15.98
C LYS A 3 2.57 -25.74 15.99
N LYS A 4 1.61 -25.47 16.87
CA LYS A 4 1.23 -24.10 17.24
C LYS A 4 2.40 -23.49 18.00
N THR A 5 3.09 -22.53 17.44
CA THR A 5 3.91 -21.59 18.19
C THR A 5 2.99 -20.52 18.80
N ASN A 6 3.28 -20.08 20.01
CA ASN A 6 2.45 -19.17 20.82
C ASN A 6 2.41 -17.72 20.34
N ASN A 7 2.99 -17.41 19.18
CA ASN A 7 2.98 -16.10 18.54
C ASN A 7 2.43 -16.31 17.13
N GLY A 8 1.19 -15.95 16.86
CA GLY A 8 0.40 -16.24 15.68
C GLY A 8 0.96 -15.80 14.32
N TYR A 9 2.22 -16.09 14.01
CA TYR A 9 2.91 -15.69 12.79
C TYR A 9 2.85 -16.77 11.72
N PHE A 10 2.66 -16.36 10.47
CA PHE A 10 2.79 -17.21 9.30
C PHE A 10 4.27 -17.55 9.08
N GLU A 11 4.65 -18.80 9.39
CA GLU A 11 5.93 -19.34 8.94
C GLU A 11 5.72 -19.91 7.53
N LEU A 12 6.46 -19.39 6.56
CA LEU A 12 6.66 -20.05 5.28
C LEU A 12 7.45 -21.36 5.49
N TYR A 13 7.34 -22.29 4.56
CA TYR A 13 8.06 -23.57 4.59
C TYR A 13 9.56 -23.33 4.75
N GLY A 14 10.12 -23.68 5.91
CA GLY A 14 11.55 -23.51 6.21
C GLY A 14 11.86 -22.62 7.42
N GLY A 15 10.88 -21.98 8.07
CA GLY A 15 11.07 -21.13 9.25
C GLY A 15 11.51 -19.70 8.94
N GLU A 16 11.64 -19.31 7.66
CA GLU A 16 11.88 -17.94 7.24
C GLU A 16 10.55 -17.17 7.23
N LYS A 17 10.59 -15.91 7.69
CA LYS A 17 9.42 -15.03 7.67
C LYS A 17 9.26 -14.46 6.26
N MET A 18 8.02 -14.40 5.77
CA MET A 18 7.68 -13.66 4.56
C MET A 18 8.12 -12.20 4.71
N ARG A 19 8.77 -11.65 3.69
CA ARG A 19 9.16 -10.24 3.62
C ARG A 19 8.29 -9.53 2.59
N VAL A 20 7.84 -8.31 2.89
CA VAL A 20 6.99 -7.51 2.00
C VAL A 20 7.69 -6.21 1.64
N ALA A 21 7.74 -5.89 0.34
CA ALA A 21 8.12 -4.56 -0.13
C ALA A 21 6.86 -3.74 -0.39
N GLU A 22 6.79 -2.59 0.22
CA GLU A 22 5.77 -1.57 0.03
C GLU A 22 6.31 -0.50 -0.91
N ILE A 23 5.78 -0.38 -2.13
CA ILE A 23 6.26 0.57 -3.13
C ILE A 23 5.17 1.60 -3.46
N GLY A 24 5.41 2.89 -3.20
CA GLY A 24 4.41 3.90 -3.52
C GLY A 24 4.45 5.15 -2.64
N ASP A 25 3.27 5.59 -2.22
CA ASP A 25 3.03 6.87 -1.58
C ASP A 25 3.35 6.91 -0.08
N ASN A 26 3.75 8.08 0.36
CA ASN A 26 3.78 8.46 1.77
C ASN A 26 3.34 9.92 1.89
N CYS A 27 2.57 10.25 2.90
CA CYS A 27 2.11 11.62 3.11
C CYS A 27 1.86 11.92 4.60
N ILE A 28 1.52 13.17 4.87
CA ILE A 28 1.05 13.60 6.19
C ILE A 28 -0.42 13.98 6.09
N ASP A 29 -1.28 13.28 6.79
CA ASP A 29 -2.67 13.71 6.98
C ASP A 29 -2.73 14.83 8.00
N VAL A 30 -3.31 15.97 7.62
CA VAL A 30 -3.45 17.16 8.46
C VAL A 30 -4.93 17.42 8.73
N TYR A 31 -5.31 17.31 9.99
CA TYR A 31 -6.65 17.60 10.51
C TYR A 31 -6.62 18.99 11.16
N GLU A 32 -6.73 20.05 10.36
CA GLU A 32 -6.61 21.44 10.82
C GLU A 32 -7.59 21.77 11.94
N ARG A 33 -8.86 21.33 11.81
CA ARG A 33 -9.92 21.61 12.77
C ARG A 33 -9.66 21.12 14.19
N ILE A 34 -8.88 20.05 14.32
CA ILE A 34 -8.50 19.47 15.63
C ILE A 34 -7.03 19.63 15.96
N GLY A 35 -6.27 20.36 15.12
CA GLY A 35 -4.84 20.62 15.33
C GLY A 35 -3.97 19.36 15.38
N LYS A 36 -4.33 18.32 14.64
CA LYS A 36 -3.59 17.06 14.61
C LYS A 36 -3.07 16.74 13.22
N LYS A 37 -1.95 16.02 13.18
CA LYS A 37 -1.39 15.48 11.95
C LYS A 37 -0.78 14.10 12.20
N TYR A 38 -0.70 13.27 11.14
CA TYR A 38 -0.23 11.89 11.22
C TYR A 38 0.57 11.51 9.97
N PRO A 39 1.75 10.87 10.11
CA PRO A 39 2.39 10.18 8.99
C PRO A 39 1.49 9.03 8.53
N THR A 40 1.24 8.95 7.23
CA THR A 40 0.34 8.00 6.59
C THR A 40 0.72 7.79 5.11
N GLY A 41 -0.12 7.19 4.35
CA GLY A 41 0.02 6.77 2.97
C GLY A 41 -0.37 5.30 2.87
N ASN A 42 -0.90 4.86 1.74
CA ASN A 42 -1.39 3.48 1.63
C ASN A 42 -0.29 2.46 1.94
N VAL A 43 0.90 2.66 1.38
CA VAL A 43 2.03 1.74 1.62
C VAL A 43 2.62 1.91 3.03
N VAL A 44 2.56 3.10 3.61
CA VAL A 44 3.00 3.36 4.99
C VAL A 44 2.08 2.65 5.98
N ASP A 45 0.77 2.84 5.84
CA ASP A 45 -0.22 2.27 6.76
C ASP A 45 -0.22 0.74 6.68
N THR A 46 -0.18 0.17 5.47
CA THR A 46 -0.08 -1.28 5.27
C THR A 46 1.22 -1.81 5.85
N GLY A 47 2.34 -1.17 5.53
CA GLY A 47 3.68 -1.60 5.98
C GLY A 47 3.84 -1.58 7.48
N VAL A 48 3.41 -0.51 8.16
CA VAL A 48 3.45 -0.41 9.63
C VAL A 48 2.57 -1.46 10.28
N ASN A 49 1.38 -1.73 9.74
CA ASN A 49 0.49 -2.76 10.28
C ASN A 49 1.06 -4.17 10.09
N LEU A 50 1.63 -4.49 8.93
CA LEU A 50 2.32 -5.75 8.68
C LEU A 50 3.52 -5.93 9.63
N GLN A 51 4.32 -4.88 9.83
CA GLN A 51 5.45 -4.91 10.76
C GLN A 51 4.99 -5.19 12.20
N LYS A 52 3.89 -4.58 12.65
CA LYS A 52 3.26 -4.88 13.97
C LYS A 52 2.76 -6.31 14.08
N LEU A 53 2.35 -6.92 12.98
CA LEU A 53 2.01 -8.35 12.91
C LEU A 53 3.24 -9.26 12.84
N GLY A 54 4.46 -8.69 12.82
CA GLY A 54 5.74 -9.40 12.82
C GLY A 54 6.20 -9.86 11.44
N ILE A 55 5.62 -9.31 10.38
CA ILE A 55 6.07 -9.49 8.99
C ILE A 55 7.08 -8.39 8.68
N PRO A 56 8.34 -8.71 8.35
CA PRO A 56 9.33 -7.72 7.97
C PRO A 56 8.91 -6.94 6.72
N VAL A 57 9.01 -5.62 6.78
CA VAL A 57 8.60 -4.72 5.70
C VAL A 57 9.71 -3.75 5.34
N SER A 58 9.88 -3.52 4.04
CA SER A 58 10.70 -2.44 3.49
C SER A 58 9.81 -1.46 2.72
N ILE A 59 10.02 -0.14 2.88
CA ILE A 59 9.31 0.90 2.13
C ILE A 59 10.24 1.48 1.05
N ILE A 60 9.74 1.47 -0.18
CA ILE A 60 10.36 2.06 -1.36
C ILE A 60 9.52 3.26 -1.78
N SER A 61 10.04 4.46 -1.55
CA SER A 61 9.30 5.71 -1.78
C SER A 61 10.24 6.92 -1.83
N THR A 62 9.66 8.13 -1.88
CA THR A 62 10.39 9.38 -1.71
C THR A 62 9.64 10.29 -0.75
N THR A 63 10.31 10.84 0.26
CA THR A 63 9.76 11.86 1.15
C THR A 63 10.52 13.17 1.00
N GLY A 64 9.95 14.28 1.46
CA GLY A 64 10.60 15.60 1.36
C GLY A 64 11.77 15.79 2.32
N ASN A 65 12.57 16.84 2.07
CA ASN A 65 13.66 17.25 2.96
C ASN A 65 13.22 18.25 4.06
N ASP A 66 11.92 18.32 4.31
CA ASP A 66 11.29 19.18 5.30
C ASP A 66 11.09 18.49 6.68
N GLU A 67 10.49 19.20 7.64
CA GLU A 67 10.19 18.64 8.97
C GLU A 67 9.20 17.46 8.92
N ASN A 68 8.27 17.45 7.96
CA ASN A 68 7.34 16.36 7.78
C ASN A 68 8.07 15.09 7.29
N GLY A 69 9.02 15.24 6.35
CA GLY A 69 9.84 14.12 5.88
C GLY A 69 10.72 13.54 7.00
N LYS A 70 11.35 14.38 7.81
CA LYS A 70 12.09 13.91 8.99
C LYS A 70 11.19 13.12 9.94
N TRP A 71 9.99 13.61 10.20
CA TRP A 71 9.04 12.95 11.08
C TRP A 71 8.56 11.61 10.49
N MET A 72 8.33 11.53 9.18
CA MET A 72 8.04 10.28 8.47
C MET A 72 9.15 9.25 8.70
N LEU A 73 10.40 9.62 8.44
CA LEU A 73 11.57 8.75 8.63
C LEU A 73 11.72 8.26 10.07
N GLU A 74 11.57 9.16 11.05
CA GLU A 74 11.66 8.83 12.48
C GLU A 74 10.54 7.87 12.90
N THR A 75 9.32 8.10 12.39
CA THR A 75 8.17 7.24 12.67
C THR A 75 8.38 5.84 12.15
N LEU A 76 8.75 5.68 10.88
CA LEU A 76 8.98 4.37 10.26
C LEU A 76 10.14 3.61 10.92
N LYS A 77 11.24 4.30 11.24
CA LYS A 77 12.34 3.70 12.02
C LYS A 77 11.89 3.19 13.38
N LYS A 78 11.08 3.96 14.09
CA LYS A 78 10.55 3.60 15.40
C LYS A 78 9.63 2.36 15.33
N GLU A 79 8.87 2.23 14.26
CA GLU A 79 8.01 1.05 14.02
C GLU A 79 8.83 -0.17 13.52
N GLY A 80 10.13 -0.01 13.26
CA GLY A 80 11.03 -1.09 12.83
C GLY A 80 10.93 -1.44 11.35
N VAL A 81 10.37 -0.54 10.54
CA VAL A 81 10.28 -0.69 9.09
C VAL A 81 11.63 -0.39 8.45
N ASP A 82 12.05 -1.18 7.46
CA ASP A 82 13.23 -0.89 6.66
C ASP A 82 12.94 0.26 5.69
N ILE A 83 13.73 1.32 5.81
CA ILE A 83 13.62 2.54 4.99
C ILE A 83 14.88 2.78 4.14
N SER A 84 15.67 1.74 3.88
CA SER A 84 16.91 1.85 3.09
C SER A 84 16.66 2.38 1.66
N HIS A 85 15.47 2.15 1.12
CA HIS A 85 15.00 2.65 -0.18
C HIS A 85 13.95 3.75 -0.09
N LEU A 86 13.81 4.40 1.07
CA LEU A 86 13.01 5.62 1.20
C LEU A 86 13.92 6.84 0.94
N LYS A 87 13.87 7.36 -0.28
CA LYS A 87 14.69 8.48 -0.75
C LYS A 87 14.23 9.79 -0.14
N ILE A 88 15.15 10.76 -0.05
CA ILE A 88 14.82 12.14 0.38
C ILE A 88 14.91 13.02 -0.86
N GLY A 89 13.76 13.53 -1.31
CA GLY A 89 13.64 14.45 -2.43
C GLY A 89 13.84 15.90 -1.99
N ASP A 90 14.31 16.75 -2.90
CA ASP A 90 14.42 18.18 -2.65
C ASP A 90 13.06 18.86 -2.83
N GLY A 91 12.38 19.14 -1.73
CA GLY A 91 11.05 19.74 -1.71
C GLY A 91 10.21 19.30 -0.51
N ALA A 92 8.93 19.66 -0.55
CA ALA A 92 7.99 19.36 0.53
C ALA A 92 7.54 17.91 0.49
N THR A 93 7.34 17.30 1.66
CA THR A 93 6.63 16.02 1.82
C THR A 93 5.16 16.20 1.41
N ALA A 94 4.58 15.16 0.82
CA ALA A 94 3.16 15.15 0.47
C ALA A 94 2.26 15.37 1.69
N VAL A 95 1.17 16.11 1.51
CA VAL A 95 0.21 16.42 2.56
C VAL A 95 -1.21 16.23 2.03
N THR A 96 -2.05 15.53 2.81
CA THR A 96 -3.48 15.47 2.60
C THR A 96 -4.18 16.29 3.70
N TYR A 97 -4.98 17.26 3.31
CA TYR A 97 -5.83 17.98 4.27
C TYR A 97 -7.11 17.17 4.49
N MET A 98 -7.36 16.83 5.74
CA MET A 98 -8.42 15.94 6.16
C MET A 98 -9.45 16.67 7.00
N ASP A 99 -10.69 16.30 6.86
CA ASP A 99 -11.76 16.71 7.77
C ASP A 99 -12.53 15.47 8.28
N MET A 100 -13.50 15.71 9.15
CA MET A 100 -14.38 14.70 9.70
C MET A 100 -15.84 15.14 9.52
N ASP A 101 -16.66 14.26 8.95
CA ASP A 101 -18.12 14.38 9.00
C ASP A 101 -18.67 13.27 9.91
N GLY A 102 -19.02 13.64 11.15
CA GLY A 102 -19.35 12.68 12.18
C GLY A 102 -18.17 11.74 12.52
N LYS A 103 -18.26 10.47 12.13
CA LYS A 103 -17.21 9.45 12.30
C LYS A 103 -16.41 9.22 11.02
N ASP A 104 -16.87 9.74 9.89
CA ASP A 104 -16.27 9.47 8.60
C ASP A 104 -15.19 10.50 8.28
N ARG A 105 -14.09 9.99 7.70
CA ARG A 105 -13.01 10.85 7.20
C ARG A 105 -13.42 11.45 5.87
N VAL A 106 -13.21 12.76 5.73
CA VAL A 106 -13.42 13.49 4.48
C VAL A 106 -12.08 13.94 3.94
N HIS A 107 -11.74 13.48 2.75
CA HIS A 107 -10.54 13.91 2.04
C HIS A 107 -10.77 15.29 1.42
N GLY A 108 -9.90 16.23 1.77
CA GLY A 108 -9.84 17.55 1.15
C GLY A 108 -8.71 17.65 0.12
N ASP A 109 -7.99 18.78 0.14
CA ASP A 109 -6.92 19.02 -0.81
C ASP A 109 -5.73 18.08 -0.57
N TYR A 110 -5.17 17.56 -1.67
CA TYR A 110 -3.93 16.78 -1.66
C TYR A 110 -2.83 17.55 -2.36
N VAL A 111 -1.73 17.76 -1.65
CA VAL A 111 -0.51 18.37 -2.17
C VAL A 111 0.55 17.30 -2.29
N GLU A 112 0.89 16.92 -3.52
CA GLU A 112 1.79 15.79 -3.79
C GLU A 112 3.24 16.03 -3.34
N GLY A 113 3.69 17.31 -3.32
CA GLY A 113 5.08 17.63 -2.99
C GLY A 113 6.06 16.86 -3.87
N VAL A 114 7.08 16.23 -3.26
CA VAL A 114 8.09 15.45 -4.00
C VAL A 114 7.51 14.22 -4.72
N LEU A 115 6.31 13.75 -4.33
CA LEU A 115 5.66 12.62 -4.99
C LEU A 115 5.08 12.99 -6.37
N GLU A 116 4.93 14.27 -6.70
CA GLU A 116 4.47 14.69 -8.03
C GLU A 116 5.32 14.07 -9.13
N ASN A 117 6.63 14.01 -8.92
CA ASN A 117 7.62 13.51 -9.87
C ASN A 117 8.36 12.27 -9.36
N ILE A 118 7.70 11.44 -8.53
CA ILE A 118 8.33 10.21 -8.03
C ILE A 118 8.67 9.28 -9.19
N VAL A 119 9.88 8.72 -9.14
CA VAL A 119 10.36 7.71 -10.10
C VAL A 119 11.00 6.57 -9.31
N PHE A 120 10.63 5.36 -9.68
CA PHE A 120 11.25 4.13 -9.19
C PHE A 120 12.24 3.65 -10.25
N ASP A 121 13.50 3.61 -9.90
CA ASP A 121 14.58 3.20 -10.80
C ASP A 121 14.82 1.67 -10.77
N GLU A 122 15.81 1.20 -11.52
CA GLU A 122 16.13 -0.22 -11.61
C GLU A 122 16.58 -0.79 -10.24
N GLU A 123 17.29 0.01 -9.42
CA GLU A 123 17.74 -0.41 -8.10
C GLU A 123 16.54 -0.63 -7.15
N ASP A 124 15.53 0.24 -7.21
CA ASP A 124 14.28 0.08 -6.45
C ASP A 124 13.54 -1.21 -6.85
N ILE A 125 13.49 -1.51 -8.16
CA ILE A 125 12.82 -2.70 -8.70
C ILE A 125 13.58 -3.98 -8.32
N GLU A 126 14.91 -3.98 -8.41
CA GLU A 126 15.72 -5.11 -7.96
C GLU A 126 15.54 -5.36 -6.46
N PHE A 127 15.59 -4.30 -5.66
CA PHE A 127 15.36 -4.41 -4.23
C PHE A 127 13.94 -4.91 -3.89
N ALA A 128 12.92 -4.41 -4.58
CA ALA A 128 11.55 -4.93 -4.42
C ALA A 128 11.47 -6.43 -4.72
N ALA A 129 12.21 -6.89 -5.73
CA ALA A 129 12.24 -8.29 -6.14
C ALA A 129 13.01 -9.22 -5.18
N GLU A 130 13.71 -8.70 -4.18
CA GLU A 130 14.28 -9.49 -3.08
C GLU A 130 13.25 -9.92 -2.03
N HIS A 131 12.01 -9.49 -2.17
CA HIS A 131 10.92 -9.75 -1.23
C HIS A 131 9.98 -10.84 -1.76
N ASP A 132 9.17 -11.42 -0.87
CA ASP A 132 8.24 -12.50 -1.20
C ASP A 132 6.91 -11.99 -1.75
N LEU A 133 6.62 -10.71 -1.53
CA LEU A 133 5.43 -9.99 -2.01
C LEU A 133 5.78 -8.52 -2.19
N VAL A 134 5.29 -7.92 -3.26
CA VAL A 134 5.26 -6.46 -3.43
C VAL A 134 3.83 -5.98 -3.27
N HIS A 135 3.64 -4.94 -2.46
CA HIS A 135 2.35 -4.24 -2.35
C HIS A 135 2.48 -2.80 -2.85
N THR A 136 1.45 -2.33 -3.51
CA THR A 136 1.27 -0.94 -3.92
C THR A 136 -0.20 -0.55 -3.92
N ALA A 137 -0.47 0.72 -4.15
CA ALA A 137 -1.83 1.25 -4.18
C ALA A 137 -2.01 2.27 -5.31
N LEU A 138 -3.26 2.68 -5.51
CA LEU A 138 -3.67 3.54 -6.62
C LEU A 138 -2.91 4.86 -6.69
N TRP A 139 -2.56 5.46 -5.56
CA TRP A 139 -1.83 6.73 -5.49
C TRP A 139 -0.31 6.55 -5.41
N GLY A 140 0.17 5.30 -5.46
CA GLY A 140 1.59 4.97 -5.33
C GLY A 140 2.43 5.34 -6.54
N LYS A 141 1.81 5.60 -7.70
CA LYS A 141 2.49 5.89 -8.99
C LYS A 141 3.51 4.81 -9.41
N ALA A 142 3.31 3.58 -8.93
CA ALA A 142 4.21 2.45 -9.16
C ALA A 142 3.77 1.52 -10.31
N GLU A 143 2.69 1.85 -11.01
CA GLU A 143 2.09 1.00 -12.06
C GLU A 143 3.09 0.62 -13.16
N ASN A 144 4.00 1.53 -13.50
CA ASN A 144 5.04 1.28 -14.52
C ASN A 144 6.11 0.26 -14.09
N THR A 145 6.23 -0.03 -12.78
CA THR A 145 7.18 -1.02 -12.25
C THR A 145 6.63 -2.44 -12.29
N LEU A 146 5.30 -2.60 -12.30
CA LEU A 146 4.63 -3.88 -12.13
C LEU A 146 4.99 -4.92 -13.19
N PRO A 147 5.12 -4.57 -14.50
CA PRO A 147 5.58 -5.54 -15.50
C PRO A 147 6.95 -6.13 -15.19
N MET A 148 7.87 -5.29 -14.69
CA MET A 148 9.25 -5.70 -14.39
C MET A 148 9.30 -6.58 -13.13
N ILE A 149 8.54 -6.23 -12.09
CA ILE A 149 8.42 -7.02 -10.87
C ILE A 149 7.75 -8.38 -11.16
N ALA A 150 6.66 -8.37 -11.92
CA ALA A 150 5.96 -9.59 -12.32
C ALA A 150 6.84 -10.53 -13.16
N ALA A 151 7.68 -9.98 -14.07
CA ALA A 151 8.62 -10.75 -14.87
C ALA A 151 9.68 -11.48 -14.03
N LYS A 152 9.95 -11.00 -12.79
CA LYS A 152 10.81 -11.67 -11.81
C LYS A 152 10.09 -12.76 -11.02
N GLY A 153 8.78 -12.95 -11.26
CA GLY A 153 7.97 -13.96 -10.59
C GLY A 153 7.48 -13.59 -9.20
N ILE A 154 7.65 -12.33 -8.80
CA ILE A 154 7.20 -11.84 -7.49
C ILE A 154 5.69 -11.55 -7.54
N PRO A 155 4.88 -12.09 -6.63
CA PRO A 155 3.47 -11.77 -6.53
C PRO A 155 3.26 -10.30 -6.16
N ILE A 156 2.24 -9.69 -6.74
CA ILE A 156 1.89 -8.29 -6.53
C ILE A 156 0.51 -8.18 -5.90
N ALA A 157 0.41 -7.45 -4.81
CA ALA A 157 -0.83 -6.99 -4.21
C ALA A 157 -1.07 -5.52 -4.60
N PHE A 158 -2.29 -5.20 -5.00
CA PHE A 158 -2.65 -3.83 -5.41
C PHE A 158 -3.94 -3.40 -4.72
N ASP A 159 -3.91 -2.28 -4.00
CA ASP A 159 -5.10 -1.64 -3.43
C ASP A 159 -5.65 -0.57 -4.39
N TYR A 160 -6.83 -0.84 -4.94
CA TYR A 160 -7.54 0.05 -5.87
C TYR A 160 -8.52 1.00 -5.16
N ALA A 161 -8.58 0.96 -3.83
CA ALA A 161 -9.52 1.71 -3.01
C ALA A 161 -10.98 1.52 -3.48
N ASP A 162 -11.75 2.60 -3.58
CA ASP A 162 -13.14 2.62 -4.04
C ASP A 162 -13.28 2.90 -5.55
N ARG A 163 -12.19 2.78 -6.32
CA ARG A 163 -12.10 3.18 -7.73
C ARG A 163 -12.19 2.00 -8.68
N LEU A 164 -13.32 1.25 -8.62
CA LEU A 164 -13.52 0.05 -9.42
C LEU A 164 -13.46 0.26 -10.93
N ASP A 165 -13.78 1.48 -11.39
CA ASP A 165 -13.79 1.90 -12.80
C ASP A 165 -12.53 2.66 -13.23
N HIS A 166 -11.52 2.77 -12.35
CA HIS A 166 -10.28 3.47 -12.67
C HIS A 166 -9.50 2.71 -13.76
N PRO A 167 -8.92 3.39 -14.77
CA PRO A 167 -8.18 2.74 -15.86
C PRO A 167 -7.09 1.76 -15.39
N LEU A 168 -6.39 2.06 -14.31
CA LEU A 168 -5.37 1.19 -13.74
C LEU A 168 -5.90 -0.19 -13.32
N VAL A 169 -7.20 -0.35 -13.04
CA VAL A 169 -7.79 -1.67 -12.74
C VAL A 169 -7.59 -2.63 -13.92
N GLU A 170 -7.77 -2.13 -15.14
CA GLU A 170 -7.60 -2.92 -16.36
C GLU A 170 -6.14 -3.00 -16.82
N GLU A 171 -5.42 -1.89 -16.72
CA GLU A 171 -4.03 -1.78 -17.17
C GLU A 171 -3.08 -2.67 -16.36
N THR A 172 -3.30 -2.77 -15.05
CA THR A 172 -2.44 -3.55 -14.14
C THR A 172 -2.89 -4.99 -13.95
N LEU A 173 -4.11 -5.35 -14.36
CA LEU A 173 -4.68 -6.69 -14.21
C LEU A 173 -3.74 -7.84 -14.63
N PRO A 174 -2.97 -7.73 -15.74
CA PRO A 174 -2.05 -8.80 -16.16
C PRO A 174 -0.91 -9.08 -15.18
N TYR A 175 -0.62 -8.17 -14.28
CA TYR A 175 0.54 -8.22 -13.37
C TYR A 175 0.14 -8.47 -11.91
N VAL A 176 -1.11 -8.14 -11.56
CA VAL A 176 -1.59 -8.18 -10.16
C VAL A 176 -2.06 -9.57 -9.78
N THR A 177 -1.49 -10.08 -8.68
CA THR A 177 -1.84 -11.39 -8.12
C THR A 177 -3.01 -11.29 -7.14
N TYR A 178 -3.04 -10.23 -6.33
CA TYR A 178 -4.03 -9.98 -5.28
C TYR A 178 -4.58 -8.56 -5.42
N GLY A 179 -5.87 -8.42 -5.75
CA GLY A 179 -6.54 -7.11 -5.87
C GLY A 179 -7.40 -6.82 -4.65
N PHE A 180 -7.28 -5.61 -4.11
CA PHE A 180 -8.09 -5.12 -2.99
C PHE A 180 -8.93 -3.94 -3.43
N TYR A 181 -10.18 -3.92 -2.98
CA TYR A 181 -11.18 -2.93 -3.37
C TYR A 181 -12.04 -2.53 -2.17
N SER A 182 -12.64 -1.35 -2.22
CA SER A 182 -13.68 -0.91 -1.29
C SER A 182 -14.98 -0.63 -2.07
N TYR A 183 -16.13 -0.94 -1.48
CA TYR A 183 -17.41 -0.74 -2.14
C TYR A 183 -18.48 -0.32 -1.10
N HIS A 184 -19.13 0.82 -1.35
CA HIS A 184 -20.01 1.44 -0.36
C HIS A 184 -21.49 1.05 -0.51
N GLU A 185 -21.87 0.42 -1.63
CA GLU A 185 -23.27 0.02 -1.91
C GLU A 185 -23.65 -1.32 -1.26
N GLY A 186 -22.72 -1.94 -0.50
CA GLY A 186 -22.92 -3.24 0.11
C GLY A 186 -22.81 -4.40 -0.88
N ARG A 187 -22.99 -5.63 -0.40
CA ARG A 187 -22.84 -6.83 -1.21
C ARG A 187 -24.03 -6.98 -2.16
N ASP A 188 -23.79 -6.93 -3.46
CA ASP A 188 -24.76 -7.10 -4.52
C ASP A 188 -24.21 -7.97 -5.67
N ALA A 189 -25.07 -8.26 -6.66
CA ALA A 189 -24.67 -9.06 -7.83
C ALA A 189 -23.62 -8.38 -8.71
N LYS A 190 -23.61 -7.04 -8.76
CA LYS A 190 -22.65 -6.26 -9.56
C LYS A 190 -21.23 -6.44 -9.04
N ILE A 191 -21.03 -6.30 -7.72
CA ILE A 191 -19.71 -6.46 -7.13
C ILE A 191 -19.24 -7.93 -7.16
N GLU A 192 -20.15 -8.88 -7.00
CA GLU A 192 -19.82 -10.31 -7.14
C GLU A 192 -19.36 -10.65 -8.57
N GLU A 193 -20.03 -10.12 -9.59
CA GLU A 193 -19.66 -10.32 -10.99
C GLU A 193 -18.31 -9.65 -11.29
N PHE A 194 -18.09 -8.42 -10.80
CA PHE A 194 -16.82 -7.70 -10.92
C PHE A 194 -15.65 -8.54 -10.39
N LEU A 195 -15.74 -9.05 -9.16
CA LEU A 195 -14.67 -9.85 -8.57
C LEU A 195 -14.43 -11.16 -9.34
N LYS A 196 -15.51 -11.85 -9.76
CA LYS A 196 -15.42 -13.06 -10.59
C LYS A 196 -14.73 -12.78 -11.92
N ASP A 197 -15.03 -11.64 -12.56
CA ASP A 197 -14.34 -11.20 -13.78
C ASP A 197 -12.83 -11.08 -13.53
N LYS A 198 -12.40 -10.34 -12.49
CA LYS A 198 -10.97 -10.14 -12.20
C LYS A 198 -10.24 -11.45 -11.94
N VAL A 199 -10.84 -12.36 -11.17
CA VAL A 199 -10.27 -13.70 -10.92
C VAL A 199 -10.23 -14.53 -12.21
N SER A 200 -11.29 -14.51 -13.04
CA SER A 200 -11.31 -15.26 -14.30
C SER A 200 -10.24 -14.81 -15.29
N ARG A 201 -9.77 -13.57 -15.16
CA ARG A 201 -8.78 -12.93 -16.04
C ARG A 201 -7.36 -12.96 -15.49
N GLY A 202 -7.12 -13.61 -14.35
CA GLY A 202 -5.77 -13.92 -13.90
C GLY A 202 -5.41 -13.56 -12.46
N MET A 203 -6.16 -12.71 -11.77
CA MET A 203 -5.96 -12.52 -10.34
C MET A 203 -6.17 -13.82 -9.58
N LYS A 204 -5.32 -14.15 -8.64
CA LYS A 204 -5.52 -15.31 -7.77
C LYS A 204 -6.59 -15.05 -6.72
N ILE A 205 -6.62 -13.83 -6.21
CA ILE A 205 -7.59 -13.39 -5.20
C ILE A 205 -7.98 -11.94 -5.50
N ALA A 206 -9.29 -11.68 -5.49
CA ALA A 206 -9.84 -10.33 -5.48
C ALA A 206 -10.72 -10.18 -4.24
N VAL A 207 -10.45 -9.16 -3.43
CA VAL A 207 -11.13 -8.88 -2.16
C VAL A 207 -11.82 -7.54 -2.24
N VAL A 208 -13.04 -7.47 -1.75
CA VAL A 208 -13.73 -6.18 -1.54
C VAL A 208 -14.14 -6.05 -0.08
N THR A 209 -13.99 -4.85 0.47
CA THR A 209 -14.46 -4.50 1.81
C THR A 209 -15.72 -3.64 1.75
N PHE A 210 -16.62 -3.82 2.73
CA PHE A 210 -17.91 -3.12 2.86
C PHE A 210 -17.98 -2.34 4.20
N GLY A 211 -16.84 -1.85 4.69
CA GLY A 211 -16.77 -1.22 5.99
C GLY A 211 -17.15 -2.18 7.13
N GLU A 212 -18.12 -1.81 7.96
CA GLU A 212 -18.58 -2.63 9.09
C GLU A 212 -19.35 -3.90 8.68
N ASP A 213 -19.80 -3.99 7.41
CA ASP A 213 -20.52 -5.14 6.87
C ASP A 213 -19.57 -6.28 6.43
N GLY A 214 -18.26 -6.12 6.60
CA GLY A 214 -17.27 -7.17 6.37
C GLY A 214 -16.63 -7.13 4.98
N SER A 215 -16.42 -8.30 4.38
CA SER A 215 -15.71 -8.43 3.09
C SER A 215 -16.15 -9.66 2.30
N LEU A 216 -15.85 -9.65 1.01
CA LEU A 216 -16.03 -10.75 0.06
C LEU A 216 -14.71 -11.03 -0.66
#